data_59ff8d0029cb82b55fc287fae1091eda
#
_entry.id   59ff8d0029cb82b55fc287fae1091eda
#
_cell.length_a   1.000
_cell.length_b   1.000
_cell.length_c   1.000
_cell.angle_alpha   90.00
_cell.angle_beta   90.00
_cell.angle_gamma   90.00
#
_symmetry.space_group_name_H-M   'P 1'
#
loop_
_entity.id
_entity.type
_entity.pdbx_description
1 polymer ?
#
loop_
_entity_poly.entity_id
_entity_poly.type
_entity_poly.pdbx_seq_one_letter_code
_entity_poly.pdbx_strand_id
1 'polypeptide(L)'
;DVDSKNRVVYFKANAREKGDTTPYYEHLYRVNLDGSGLKLITPGDYFHLVSMDKSMRYIVDNYSRVNTIPATALYDNQGNRLMTLEESDFSQLFMAGYKFPEPFSVKAADGVTDLYGVMYKPFDFDSTKVYPVINYVYPGPQQEGTFFRYIPLNPRTDRLAQAGFVVVCMG
;
A
#
# COMPACT_ATOMS: atom_id res chain seq x y z
N ASP A 1 10.00 14.17 -9.63
CA ASP A 1 9.87 15.38 -10.46
C ASP A 1 10.77 16.50 -9.94
N VAL A 2 11.20 17.41 -10.84
CA VAL A 2 12.07 18.53 -10.49
C VAL A 2 11.42 19.85 -10.92
N ASP A 3 11.10 20.69 -9.94
CA ASP A 3 10.68 22.06 -10.17
C ASP A 3 11.92 22.97 -10.21
N SER A 4 12.48 23.13 -11.39
CA SER A 4 13.70 23.93 -11.59
C SER A 4 13.47 25.41 -11.26
N LYS A 5 12.26 25.95 -11.47
CA LYS A 5 11.94 27.33 -11.21
C LYS A 5 11.96 27.67 -9.71
N ASN A 6 11.36 26.77 -8.91
CA ASN A 6 11.29 26.92 -7.45
C ASN A 6 12.45 26.20 -6.74
N ARG A 7 13.34 25.52 -7.48
CA ARG A 7 14.51 24.78 -6.99
C ARG A 7 14.12 23.70 -5.97
N VAL A 8 13.09 22.90 -6.30
CA VAL A 8 12.53 21.85 -5.45
C VAL A 8 12.53 20.52 -6.20
N VAL A 9 12.84 19.43 -5.50
CA VAL A 9 12.68 18.04 -5.96
C VAL A 9 11.55 17.37 -5.20
N TYR A 10 10.70 16.67 -5.93
CA TYR A 10 9.69 15.75 -5.38
C TYR A 10 10.14 14.33 -5.68
N PHE A 11 10.21 13.49 -4.65
CA PHE A 11 10.65 12.11 -4.79
C PHE A 11 9.82 11.18 -3.89
N LYS A 12 9.77 9.91 -4.28
CA LYS A 12 9.13 8.86 -3.50
C LYS A 12 10.18 8.08 -2.72
N ALA A 13 9.83 7.65 -1.52
CA ALA A 13 10.68 6.80 -0.70
C ALA A 13 9.85 5.89 0.20
N ASN A 14 10.44 4.74 0.53
CA ASN A 14 9.92 3.74 1.45
C ASN A 14 10.79 3.68 2.70
N ALA A 15 10.29 3.04 3.75
CA ALA A 15 11.03 2.75 5.01
C ALA A 15 11.59 3.99 5.73
N ARG A 16 10.99 5.16 5.54
CA ARG A 16 11.44 6.39 6.22
C ARG A 16 10.56 6.76 7.43
N GLU A 17 9.29 6.41 7.37
CA GLU A 17 8.34 6.73 8.44
C GLU A 17 8.31 5.61 9.48
N LYS A 18 8.70 5.95 10.72
CA LYS A 18 8.79 4.97 11.83
C LYS A 18 7.42 4.49 12.32
N GLY A 19 6.35 5.17 11.94
CA GLY A 19 4.98 4.84 12.32
C GLY A 19 4.29 3.89 11.35
N ASP A 20 4.93 3.57 10.22
CA ASP A 20 4.34 2.69 9.22
C ASP A 20 4.27 1.25 9.71
N THR A 21 3.14 0.59 9.44
CA THR A 21 2.93 -0.83 9.75
C THR A 21 3.88 -1.74 8.98
N THR A 22 4.36 -1.30 7.81
CA THR A 22 5.32 -2.01 6.97
C THR A 22 6.29 -1.03 6.31
N PRO A 23 7.58 -1.41 6.13
CA PRO A 23 8.56 -0.57 5.44
C PRO A 23 8.28 -0.40 3.94
N TYR A 24 7.31 -1.11 3.38
CA TYR A 24 6.99 -1.09 1.95
C TYR A 24 6.01 0.02 1.56
N TYR A 25 5.48 0.79 2.51
CA TYR A 25 4.65 1.94 2.16
C TYR A 25 5.49 3.02 1.49
N GLU A 26 5.00 3.48 0.34
CA GLU A 26 5.63 4.52 -0.45
C GLU A 26 5.01 5.88 -0.10
N HIS A 27 5.85 6.84 0.22
CA HIS A 27 5.45 8.21 0.53
C HIS A 27 6.10 9.21 -0.43
N LEU A 28 5.41 10.33 -0.67
CA LEU A 28 5.95 11.46 -1.40
C LEU A 28 6.63 12.45 -0.46
N TYR A 29 7.81 12.87 -0.83
CA TYR A 29 8.60 13.90 -0.15
C TYR A 29 8.93 15.03 -1.10
N ARG A 30 9.20 16.19 -0.52
CA ARG A 30 9.85 17.30 -1.20
C ARG A 30 11.12 17.71 -0.47
N VAL A 31 12.09 18.25 -1.23
CA VAL A 31 13.33 18.80 -0.69
C VAL A 31 13.80 19.93 -1.62
N ASN A 32 14.45 20.96 -1.07
CA ASN A 32 15.10 21.96 -1.90
C ASN A 32 16.35 21.39 -2.60
N LEU A 33 16.73 21.96 -3.74
CA LEU A 33 17.92 21.49 -4.50
C LEU A 33 19.26 21.60 -3.72
N ASP A 34 19.29 22.39 -2.66
CA ASP A 34 20.44 22.52 -1.75
C ASP A 34 20.38 21.47 -0.60
N GLY A 35 19.39 20.60 -0.61
CA GLY A 35 19.20 19.56 0.41
C GLY A 35 18.44 20.04 1.66
N SER A 36 18.13 21.32 1.78
CA SER A 36 17.37 21.85 2.91
C SER A 36 15.86 21.62 2.75
N GLY A 37 15.09 21.77 3.82
CA GLY A 37 13.63 21.80 3.78
C GLY A 37 13.00 20.44 3.39
N LEU A 38 13.62 19.32 3.74
CA LEU A 38 13.01 18.00 3.55
C LEU A 38 11.67 17.94 4.29
N LYS A 39 10.61 17.58 3.56
CA LYS A 39 9.26 17.51 4.09
C LYS A 39 8.50 16.32 3.52
N LEU A 40 7.80 15.57 4.38
CA LEU A 40 6.81 14.57 4.01
C LEU A 40 5.55 15.28 3.48
N ILE A 41 5.06 14.87 2.32
CA ILE A 41 3.89 15.45 1.65
C ILE A 41 2.64 14.59 1.89
N THR A 42 2.79 13.26 1.88
CA THR A 42 1.70 12.31 2.07
C THR A 42 1.84 11.57 3.41
N PRO A 43 1.37 12.18 4.51
CA PRO A 43 1.45 11.55 5.83
C PRO A 43 0.36 10.48 5.99
N GLY A 44 0.60 9.54 6.90
CA GLY A 44 -0.33 8.48 7.28
C GLY A 44 0.24 7.09 6.99
N ASP A 45 -0.22 6.10 7.74
CA ASP A 45 0.18 4.70 7.63
C ASP A 45 -0.53 4.03 6.43
N TYR A 46 -0.16 4.45 5.21
CA TYR A 46 -0.74 3.98 3.94
C TYR A 46 0.33 3.88 2.85
N PHE A 47 0.05 3.04 1.86
CA PHE A 47 0.72 3.14 0.58
C PHE A 47 0.09 4.28 -0.24
N HIS A 48 0.91 5.22 -0.73
CA HIS A 48 0.48 6.40 -1.47
C HIS A 48 0.84 6.27 -2.96
N LEU A 49 -0.18 6.24 -3.79
CA LEU A 49 -0.03 6.25 -5.25
C LEU A 49 -0.30 7.67 -5.76
N VAL A 50 0.76 8.44 -5.86
CA VAL A 50 0.67 9.87 -6.16
C VAL A 50 0.87 10.19 -7.62
N SER A 51 0.14 11.19 -8.10
CA SER A 51 0.30 11.83 -9.40
C SER A 51 0.34 13.34 -9.20
N MET A 52 1.35 13.99 -9.78
CA MET A 52 1.51 15.45 -9.73
C MET A 52 1.11 16.07 -11.07
N ASP A 53 0.45 17.20 -11.04
CA ASP A 53 0.09 17.93 -12.24
C ASP A 53 1.33 18.59 -12.89
N LYS A 54 1.25 18.93 -14.18
CA LYS A 54 2.36 19.54 -14.93
C LYS A 54 2.81 20.89 -14.36
N SER A 55 1.95 21.60 -13.66
CA SER A 55 2.30 22.86 -13.03
C SER A 55 3.00 22.70 -11.68
N MET A 56 3.09 21.46 -11.17
CA MET A 56 3.65 21.07 -9.86
C MET A 56 2.99 21.81 -8.69
N ARG A 57 1.72 22.20 -8.83
CA ARG A 57 0.96 22.86 -7.78
C ARG A 57 0.02 21.95 -7.02
N TYR A 58 -0.44 20.88 -7.69
CA TYR A 58 -1.44 19.98 -7.14
C TYR A 58 -0.98 18.53 -7.24
N ILE A 59 -1.36 17.76 -6.25
CA ILE A 59 -1.04 16.34 -6.11
C ILE A 59 -2.34 15.59 -5.88
N VAL A 60 -2.63 14.63 -6.73
CA VAL A 60 -3.68 13.63 -6.51
C VAL A 60 -3.02 12.43 -5.86
N ASP A 61 -3.51 12.04 -4.70
CA ASP A 61 -3.02 10.91 -3.93
C ASP A 61 -4.14 9.88 -3.78
N ASN A 62 -3.95 8.69 -4.35
CA ASN A 62 -4.78 7.53 -4.07
C ASN A 62 -4.06 6.67 -3.04
N TYR A 63 -4.62 6.58 -1.85
CA TYR A 63 -3.98 5.90 -0.72
C TYR A 63 -4.85 4.79 -0.16
N SER A 64 -4.20 3.72 0.26
CA SER A 64 -4.82 2.58 0.93
C SER A 64 -3.78 1.67 1.57
N ARG A 65 -4.25 0.83 2.47
CA ARG A 65 -3.58 -0.43 2.83
C ARG A 65 -4.30 -1.59 2.14
N VAL A 66 -3.71 -2.78 2.21
CA VAL A 66 -4.37 -3.98 1.65
C VAL A 66 -5.73 -4.25 2.30
N ASN A 67 -5.92 -3.81 3.54
CA ASN A 67 -7.10 -4.04 4.38
C ASN A 67 -7.90 -2.76 4.68
N THR A 68 -7.79 -1.75 3.85
CA THR A 68 -8.61 -0.52 3.96
C THR A 68 -9.30 -0.19 2.65
N ILE A 69 -10.43 0.49 2.75
CA ILE A 69 -11.10 1.08 1.59
C ILE A 69 -10.18 2.14 0.99
N PRO A 70 -9.88 2.09 -0.33
CA PRO A 70 -9.07 3.12 -0.97
C PRO A 70 -9.80 4.45 -1.04
N ALA A 71 -9.06 5.52 -0.83
CA ALA A 71 -9.54 6.88 -0.95
C ALA A 71 -8.59 7.71 -1.82
N THR A 72 -9.13 8.77 -2.42
CA THR A 72 -8.36 9.70 -3.25
C THR A 72 -8.56 11.11 -2.73
N ALA A 73 -7.46 11.82 -2.51
CA ALA A 73 -7.48 13.20 -2.04
C ALA A 73 -6.61 14.11 -2.92
N LEU A 74 -6.97 15.38 -2.92
CA LEU A 74 -6.21 16.46 -3.55
C LEU A 74 -5.40 17.19 -2.49
N TYR A 75 -4.12 17.38 -2.77
CA TYR A 75 -3.19 18.16 -1.97
C TYR A 75 -2.59 19.29 -2.79
N ASP A 76 -2.16 20.36 -2.12
CA ASP A 76 -1.23 21.31 -2.72
C ASP A 76 0.21 20.76 -2.66
N ASN A 77 1.13 21.45 -3.31
CA ASN A 77 2.53 21.08 -3.35
C ASN A 77 3.29 21.33 -2.02
N GLN A 78 2.61 21.86 -1.01
CA GLN A 78 3.12 21.98 0.35
C GLN A 78 2.65 20.82 1.26
N GLY A 79 1.79 19.92 0.75
CA GLY A 79 1.22 18.81 1.50
C GLY A 79 0.00 19.21 2.34
N ASN A 80 -0.63 20.34 2.05
CA ASN A 80 -1.92 20.66 2.65
C ASN A 80 -3.03 19.93 1.90
N ARG A 81 -3.82 19.14 2.60
CA ARG A 81 -4.98 18.45 2.03
C ARG A 81 -6.06 19.47 1.73
N LEU A 82 -6.46 19.55 0.48
CA LEU A 82 -7.45 20.50 0.00
C LEU A 82 -8.86 19.92 0.05
N MET A 83 -9.03 18.65 -0.41
CA MET A 83 -10.33 18.00 -0.40
C MET A 83 -10.19 16.48 -0.61
N THR A 84 -11.23 15.72 -0.24
CA THR A 84 -11.42 14.35 -0.72
C THR A 84 -12.01 14.43 -2.12
N LEU A 85 -11.42 13.67 -3.06
CA LEU A 85 -11.94 13.53 -4.42
C LEU A 85 -12.90 12.35 -4.53
N GLU A 86 -12.51 11.21 -3.96
CA GLU A 86 -13.30 9.98 -4.03
C GLU A 86 -12.98 9.07 -2.86
N GLU A 87 -13.97 8.33 -2.41
CA GLU A 87 -13.85 7.21 -1.49
C GLU A 87 -14.69 6.06 -2.02
N SER A 88 -14.10 4.88 -2.17
CA SER A 88 -14.80 3.74 -2.76
C SER A 88 -15.91 3.24 -1.84
N ASP A 89 -17.07 2.93 -2.40
CA ASP A 89 -18.17 2.29 -1.67
C ASP A 89 -18.04 0.76 -1.73
N PHE A 90 -17.76 0.13 -0.59
CA PHE A 90 -17.64 -1.32 -0.44
C PHE A 90 -18.88 -1.98 0.13
N SER A 91 -20.00 -1.27 0.31
CA SER A 91 -21.22 -1.78 0.93
C SER A 91 -21.71 -3.08 0.26
N GLN A 92 -21.77 -3.10 -1.07
CA GLN A 92 -22.21 -4.28 -1.81
C GLN A 92 -21.21 -5.46 -1.70
N LEU A 93 -19.90 -5.18 -1.65
CA LEU A 93 -18.89 -6.20 -1.46
C LEU A 93 -19.02 -6.85 -0.06
N PHE A 94 -19.19 -6.03 0.97
CA PHE A 94 -19.40 -6.54 2.33
C PHE A 94 -20.71 -7.31 2.48
N MET A 95 -21.79 -6.87 1.83
CA MET A 95 -23.04 -7.63 1.76
C MET A 95 -22.88 -8.98 1.08
N ALA A 96 -21.98 -9.09 0.10
CA ALA A 96 -21.62 -10.34 -0.57
C ALA A 96 -20.62 -11.21 0.24
N GLY A 97 -20.28 -10.78 1.46
CA GLY A 97 -19.39 -11.53 2.36
C GLY A 97 -17.90 -11.25 2.18
N TYR A 98 -17.52 -10.25 1.38
CA TYR A 98 -16.13 -9.88 1.20
C TYR A 98 -15.44 -9.57 2.53
N LYS A 99 -14.23 -10.09 2.70
CA LYS A 99 -13.33 -9.78 3.80
C LYS A 99 -12.00 -9.33 3.24
N PHE A 100 -11.42 -8.31 3.84
CA PHE A 100 -10.08 -7.87 3.48
C PHE A 100 -9.05 -8.95 3.77
N PRO A 101 -7.96 -9.01 3.00
CA PRO A 101 -6.80 -9.81 3.35
C PRO A 101 -6.11 -9.25 4.61
N GLU A 102 -5.35 -10.10 5.27
CA GLU A 102 -4.70 -9.80 6.56
C GLU A 102 -3.20 -9.58 6.34
N PRO A 103 -2.69 -8.36 6.62
CA PRO A 103 -1.24 -8.16 6.67
C PRO A 103 -0.67 -8.87 7.89
N PHE A 104 0.54 -9.40 7.76
CA PHE A 104 1.27 -10.04 8.86
C PHE A 104 2.78 -9.81 8.75
N SER A 105 3.49 -10.05 9.83
CA SER A 105 4.95 -10.14 9.83
C SER A 105 5.41 -11.38 10.59
N VAL A 106 6.54 -11.94 10.15
CA VAL A 106 7.19 -13.09 10.79
C VAL A 106 8.69 -12.90 10.76
N LYS A 107 9.40 -13.53 11.70
CA LYS A 107 10.85 -13.57 11.65
C LYS A 107 11.35 -14.52 10.57
N ALA A 108 12.36 -14.09 9.82
CA ALA A 108 13.11 -14.95 8.91
C ALA A 108 13.87 -16.05 9.65
N ALA A 109 14.48 -16.98 8.93
CA ALA A 109 15.25 -18.09 9.50
C ALA A 109 16.43 -17.65 10.36
N ASP A 110 16.92 -16.40 10.19
CA ASP A 110 17.98 -15.82 11.02
C ASP A 110 17.49 -15.37 12.40
N GLY A 111 16.17 -15.37 12.65
CA GLY A 111 15.54 -14.95 13.90
C GLY A 111 15.57 -13.44 14.17
N VAL A 112 16.11 -12.64 13.25
CA VAL A 112 16.31 -11.18 13.40
C VAL A 112 15.53 -10.38 12.38
N THR A 113 15.62 -10.73 11.10
CA THR A 113 14.99 -10.03 9.99
C THR A 113 13.47 -10.21 10.03
N ASP A 114 12.72 -9.11 9.92
CA ASP A 114 11.27 -9.17 9.76
C ASP A 114 10.93 -9.33 8.28
N LEU A 115 10.10 -10.33 7.98
CA LEU A 115 9.47 -10.54 6.70
C LEU A 115 8.01 -10.08 6.81
N TYR A 116 7.55 -9.35 5.83
CA TYR A 116 6.19 -8.82 5.80
C TYR A 116 5.39 -9.53 4.71
N GLY A 117 4.14 -9.81 4.99
CA GLY A 117 3.31 -10.54 4.05
C GLY A 117 1.84 -10.17 4.14
N VAL A 118 1.07 -10.75 3.22
CA VAL A 118 -0.38 -10.62 3.15
C VAL A 118 -0.97 -12.01 3.01
N MET A 119 -1.97 -12.30 3.86
CA MET A 119 -2.70 -13.56 3.89
C MET A 119 -4.11 -13.35 3.36
N TYR A 120 -4.50 -14.16 2.39
CA TYR A 120 -5.84 -14.20 1.81
C TYR A 120 -6.52 -15.49 2.28
N LYS A 121 -7.72 -15.33 2.85
CA LYS A 121 -8.53 -16.45 3.37
C LYS A 121 -9.85 -16.55 2.58
N PRO A 122 -10.47 -17.73 2.51
CA PRO A 122 -11.87 -17.82 2.07
C PRO A 122 -12.77 -16.86 2.84
N PHE A 123 -13.80 -16.31 2.22
CA PHE A 123 -14.73 -15.40 2.92
C PHE A 123 -15.51 -16.10 4.03
N ASP A 124 -15.72 -17.41 3.87
CA ASP A 124 -16.32 -18.32 4.84
C ASP A 124 -15.30 -19.04 5.72
N PHE A 125 -14.08 -18.49 5.86
CA PHE A 125 -13.00 -19.09 6.64
C PHE A 125 -13.46 -19.45 8.06
N ASP A 126 -13.19 -20.70 8.44
CA ASP A 126 -13.49 -21.29 9.73
C ASP A 126 -12.20 -21.79 10.38
N SER A 127 -11.77 -21.16 11.46
CA SER A 127 -10.51 -21.49 12.16
C SER A 127 -10.47 -22.88 12.77
N THR A 128 -11.60 -23.59 12.82
CA THR A 128 -11.66 -24.99 13.29
C THR A 128 -11.35 -26.01 12.21
N LYS A 129 -11.27 -25.57 10.94
CA LYS A 129 -10.98 -26.41 9.78
C LYS A 129 -9.52 -26.32 9.37
N VAL A 130 -9.05 -27.31 8.65
CA VAL A 130 -7.72 -27.35 8.02
C VAL A 130 -7.86 -26.93 6.56
N TYR A 131 -7.02 -25.99 6.14
CA TYR A 131 -6.97 -25.50 4.76
C TYR A 131 -5.62 -25.78 4.13
N PRO A 132 -5.58 -26.18 2.85
CA PRO A 132 -4.33 -26.22 2.11
C PRO A 132 -3.79 -24.78 1.93
N VAL A 133 -2.46 -24.64 2.00
CA VAL A 133 -1.79 -23.35 1.89
C VAL A 133 -1.08 -23.24 0.55
N ILE A 134 -1.26 -22.12 -0.14
CA ILE A 134 -0.52 -21.76 -1.34
C ILE A 134 0.41 -20.58 -0.97
N ASN A 135 1.70 -20.75 -1.12
CA ASN A 135 2.65 -19.65 -1.07
C ASN A 135 2.80 -19.09 -2.49
N TYR A 136 2.22 -17.91 -2.72
CA TYR A 136 2.32 -17.19 -4.00
C TYR A 136 3.57 -16.34 -4.00
N VAL A 137 4.54 -16.69 -4.82
CA VAL A 137 5.83 -15.99 -4.90
C VAL A 137 6.06 -15.46 -6.31
N TYR A 138 6.71 -14.32 -6.38
CA TYR A 138 7.27 -13.77 -7.63
C TYR A 138 8.78 -13.58 -7.43
N PRO A 139 9.58 -14.64 -7.65
CA PRO A 139 11.01 -14.60 -7.34
C PRO A 139 11.76 -13.78 -8.37
N GLY A 140 12.23 -12.62 -7.96
CA GLY A 140 13.07 -11.77 -8.80
C GLY A 140 13.59 -10.58 -8.04
N PRO A 141 14.84 -10.17 -8.24
CA PRO A 141 15.45 -9.08 -7.47
C PRO A 141 14.89 -7.69 -7.80
N GLN A 142 14.09 -7.57 -8.87
CA GLN A 142 13.56 -6.29 -9.35
C GLN A 142 12.09 -6.07 -9.01
N GLN A 143 11.39 -7.08 -8.49
CA GLN A 143 9.95 -6.97 -8.24
C GLN A 143 9.56 -7.62 -6.93
N GLU A 144 8.72 -6.93 -6.19
CA GLU A 144 8.00 -7.46 -5.04
C GLU A 144 6.70 -8.12 -5.50
N GLY A 145 6.49 -9.37 -5.09
CA GLY A 145 5.27 -10.13 -5.38
C GLY A 145 4.10 -9.79 -4.48
N THR A 146 4.39 -9.12 -3.37
CA THR A 146 3.41 -8.76 -2.36
C THR A 146 2.94 -7.33 -2.57
N PHE A 147 1.62 -7.16 -2.65
CA PHE A 147 1.03 -5.82 -2.75
C PHE A 147 0.60 -5.35 -1.37
N PHE A 148 1.11 -4.20 -0.93
CA PHE A 148 0.79 -3.60 0.36
C PHE A 148 -0.30 -2.53 0.30
N ARG A 149 -0.89 -2.30 -0.87
CA ARG A 149 -2.08 -1.47 -1.10
C ARG A 149 -3.26 -2.32 -1.53
N TYR A 150 -4.46 -1.79 -1.42
CA TYR A 150 -5.65 -2.46 -1.94
C TYR A 150 -5.56 -2.64 -3.46
N ILE A 151 -5.84 -3.84 -3.93
CA ILE A 151 -6.00 -4.17 -5.35
C ILE A 151 -7.34 -4.88 -5.49
N PRO A 152 -8.27 -4.33 -6.30
CA PRO A 152 -9.59 -4.91 -6.43
C PRO A 152 -9.52 -6.35 -6.92
N LEU A 153 -10.13 -7.27 -6.16
CA LEU A 153 -10.31 -8.68 -6.52
C LEU A 153 -9.08 -9.25 -7.23
N ASN A 154 -7.92 -9.22 -6.55
CA ASN A 154 -6.68 -9.70 -7.14
C ASN A 154 -6.93 -11.08 -7.79
N PRO A 155 -6.80 -11.20 -9.12
CA PRO A 155 -7.25 -12.39 -9.85
C PRO A 155 -6.48 -13.66 -9.50
N ARG A 156 -5.38 -13.55 -8.79
CA ARG A 156 -4.54 -14.68 -8.40
C ARG A 156 -4.78 -15.09 -6.95
N THR A 157 -4.62 -14.17 -6.01
CA THR A 157 -4.69 -14.46 -4.57
C THR A 157 -6.11 -14.59 -4.06
N ASP A 158 -6.99 -13.63 -4.34
CA ASP A 158 -8.39 -13.68 -3.89
C ASP A 158 -9.14 -14.87 -4.50
N ARG A 159 -8.98 -15.13 -5.79
CA ARG A 159 -9.68 -16.25 -6.45
C ARG A 159 -9.23 -17.60 -5.92
N LEU A 160 -7.94 -17.79 -5.68
CA LEU A 160 -7.42 -19.02 -5.08
C LEU A 160 -7.94 -19.19 -3.65
N ALA A 161 -8.03 -18.11 -2.88
CA ALA A 161 -8.60 -18.16 -1.55
C ALA A 161 -10.07 -18.59 -1.59
N GLN A 162 -10.88 -18.03 -2.52
CA GLN A 162 -12.29 -18.42 -2.67
C GLN A 162 -12.47 -19.85 -3.22
N ALA A 163 -11.44 -20.47 -3.78
CA ALA A 163 -11.43 -21.89 -4.13
C ALA A 163 -11.11 -22.82 -2.94
N GLY A 164 -10.98 -22.29 -1.73
CA GLY A 164 -10.79 -23.07 -0.49
C GLY A 164 -9.35 -23.18 -0.02
N PHE A 165 -8.47 -22.29 -0.46
CA PHE A 165 -7.07 -22.24 -0.01
C PHE A 165 -6.84 -21.05 0.94
N VAL A 166 -5.86 -21.17 1.82
CA VAL A 166 -5.21 -20.01 2.42
C VAL A 166 -4.04 -19.63 1.51
N VAL A 167 -4.02 -18.40 1.02
CA VAL A 167 -2.96 -17.94 0.12
C VAL A 167 -2.10 -16.92 0.87
N VAL A 168 -0.79 -17.12 0.86
CA VAL A 168 0.18 -16.20 1.47
C VAL A 168 1.11 -15.64 0.40
N CYS A 169 1.32 -14.33 0.45
CA CYS A 169 2.37 -13.63 -0.28
C CYS A 169 3.31 -13.03 0.76
N MET A 170 4.62 -13.12 0.55
CA MET A 170 5.60 -12.66 1.53
C MET A 170 6.87 -12.22 0.81
N GLY A 171 7.47 -11.11 1.25
CA GLY A 171 8.71 -10.55 0.75
C GLY A 171 9.46 -9.77 1.80
#